data_c5b80c5e4da77056255d9cf7f01d2bf6
#
_entry.id   c5b80c5e4da77056255d9cf7f01d2bf6
#
_cell.length_a   1.000
_cell.length_b   1.000
_cell.length_c   1.000
_cell.angle_alpha   90.00
_cell.angle_beta   90.00
_cell.angle_gamma   90.00
#
_symmetry.space_group_name_H-M   'P 1'
#
loop_
_entity.id
_entity.type
_entity.pdbx_description
1 polymer ?
#
loop_
_entity_poly.entity_id
_entity_poly.type
_entity_poly.pdbx_seq_one_letter_code
_entity_poly.pdbx_strand_id
1 'polypeptide(L)'
;MPGRVIPLILASAMLFFAGGIAIHAQTADQALGVGQSSSAGEADRLLAEGREIFLERCASCHNERGDKPLKTGVPLNERGLSTEAIAQAVSGRLRNRTENERRAVTLYISSLMQNKDSGKEGVRKP
;
A
#
# COMPACT_ATOMS: atom_id res chain seq x y z
N MET A 1 -20.52 -27.14 -41.65
CA MET A 1 -20.27 -26.29 -42.85
C MET A 1 -19.26 -25.23 -42.51
N PRO A 2 -18.41 -24.84 -43.44
CA PRO A 2 -16.99 -25.16 -43.44
C PRO A 2 -16.17 -23.97 -42.89
N GLY A 3 -15.06 -24.09 -42.19
CA GLY A 3 -13.77 -24.47 -42.74
C GLY A 3 -13.08 -23.31 -43.46
N ARG A 4 -12.20 -22.56 -42.79
CA ARG A 4 -11.22 -21.72 -43.48
C ARG A 4 -9.86 -21.79 -42.80
N VAL A 5 -9.07 -22.41 -43.53
CA VAL A 5 -7.69 -22.72 -43.74
C VAL A 5 -6.78 -21.50 -43.57
N ILE A 6 -5.71 -21.76 -42.86
CA ILE A 6 -4.51 -20.93 -42.67
C ILE A 6 -3.69 -20.89 -43.98
N PRO A 7 -2.99 -19.83 -44.27
CA PRO A 7 -1.71 -19.98 -44.93
C PRO A 7 -0.53 -19.53 -44.06
N LEU A 8 0.34 -20.49 -43.93
CA LEU A 8 1.72 -20.44 -43.54
C LEU A 8 2.49 -19.50 -44.49
N ILE A 9 3.16 -18.49 -43.98
CA ILE A 9 4.21 -17.81 -44.73
C ILE A 9 5.49 -17.85 -43.92
N LEU A 10 6.34 -18.72 -44.38
CA LEU A 10 7.80 -18.76 -44.14
C LEU A 10 8.45 -17.61 -44.92
N ALA A 11 9.25 -16.80 -44.27
CA ALA A 11 10.35 -16.11 -44.94
C ALA A 11 11.45 -15.76 -43.95
N SER A 12 12.53 -16.47 -44.09
CA SER A 12 13.86 -16.25 -43.58
C SER A 12 14.40 -14.85 -43.89
N ALA A 13 15.15 -14.27 -42.96
CA ALA A 13 16.32 -13.45 -43.27
C ALA A 13 17.25 -13.42 -42.05
N MET A 14 18.30 -14.21 -42.16
CA MET A 14 19.56 -14.06 -41.41
C MET A 14 20.19 -12.73 -41.79
N LEU A 15 20.58 -11.95 -40.81
CA LEU A 15 21.64 -10.96 -40.95
C LEU A 15 22.45 -10.93 -39.66
N PHE A 16 23.63 -11.54 -39.79
CA PHE A 16 24.74 -11.44 -38.85
C PHE A 16 25.19 -9.98 -38.75
N PHE A 17 25.14 -9.40 -37.57
CA PHE A 17 25.97 -8.25 -37.25
C PHE A 17 26.89 -8.60 -36.10
N ALA A 18 28.12 -8.96 -36.50
CA ALA A 18 29.26 -8.97 -35.60
C ALA A 18 29.64 -7.50 -35.32
N GLY A 19 29.66 -7.10 -34.07
CA GLY A 19 30.10 -5.75 -33.73
C GLY A 19 30.14 -5.52 -32.23
N GLY A 20 31.35 -5.66 -31.66
CA GLY A 20 31.79 -4.85 -30.53
C GLY A 20 31.21 -5.16 -29.13
N ILE A 21 31.90 -6.07 -28.43
CA ILE A 21 31.79 -6.16 -26.96
C ILE A 21 32.51 -4.95 -26.37
N ALA A 22 31.78 -3.88 -26.11
CA ALA A 22 32.21 -2.84 -25.18
C ALA A 22 31.70 -3.25 -23.81
N ILE A 23 32.58 -3.81 -23.00
CA ILE A 23 32.35 -4.05 -21.56
C ILE A 23 32.34 -2.67 -20.88
N HIS A 24 31.16 -2.08 -20.79
CA HIS A 24 30.94 -1.00 -19.84
C HIS A 24 30.65 -1.66 -18.48
N ALA A 25 31.70 -1.73 -17.67
CA ALA A 25 31.58 -1.91 -16.24
C ALA A 25 30.88 -0.66 -15.69
N GLN A 26 29.56 -0.63 -15.77
CA GLN A 26 28.75 0.35 -15.03
C GLN A 26 28.48 -0.25 -13.66
N THR A 27 29.15 0.36 -12.72
CA THR A 27 29.05 0.23 -11.28
C THR A 27 27.63 -0.11 -10.83
N ALA A 28 27.51 -1.26 -10.15
CA ALA A 28 26.29 -1.79 -9.54
C ALA A 28 25.82 -0.99 -8.30
N ASP A 29 26.10 0.30 -8.24
CA ASP A 29 25.86 1.12 -7.04
C ASP A 29 24.67 2.09 -7.15
N GLN A 30 23.95 2.12 -8.26
CA GLN A 30 22.77 3.00 -8.41
C GLN A 30 21.42 2.27 -8.33
N ALA A 31 21.39 0.95 -8.20
CA ALA A 31 20.15 0.19 -8.17
C ALA A 31 19.45 0.16 -6.79
N LEU A 32 20.14 0.55 -5.71
CA LEU A 32 19.58 0.50 -4.36
C LEU A 32 18.85 1.79 -3.92
N GLY A 33 19.04 2.90 -4.60
CA GLY A 33 18.43 4.19 -4.22
C GLY A 33 17.04 4.43 -4.81
N VAL A 34 16.73 3.88 -5.96
CA VAL A 34 15.46 4.17 -6.68
C VAL A 34 14.29 3.38 -6.12
N GLY A 35 14.54 2.17 -5.58
CA GLY A 35 13.49 1.33 -5.02
C GLY A 35 12.96 1.82 -3.67
N GLN A 36 13.78 2.47 -2.86
CA GLN A 36 13.38 2.95 -1.52
C GLN A 36 12.59 4.26 -1.58
N SER A 37 12.94 5.16 -2.49
CA SER A 37 12.20 6.42 -2.66
C SER A 37 10.80 6.21 -3.24
N SER A 38 10.62 5.25 -4.13
CA SER A 38 9.30 4.92 -4.70
C SER A 38 8.39 4.22 -3.69
N SER A 39 8.94 3.38 -2.81
CA SER A 39 8.15 2.70 -1.78
C SER A 39 7.71 3.64 -0.65
N ALA A 40 8.55 4.59 -0.25
CA ALA A 40 8.18 5.60 0.74
C ALA A 40 7.06 6.51 0.21
N GLY A 41 7.19 7.03 -1.01
CA GLY A 41 6.16 7.86 -1.62
C GLY A 41 4.83 7.12 -1.84
N GLU A 42 4.87 5.83 -2.15
CA GLU A 42 3.67 5.01 -2.26
C GLU A 42 2.99 4.81 -0.89
N ALA A 43 3.77 4.59 0.17
CA ALA A 43 3.23 4.49 1.52
C ALA A 43 2.57 5.78 1.98
N ASP A 44 3.20 6.93 1.74
CA ASP A 44 2.64 8.24 2.08
C ASP A 44 1.34 8.52 1.30
N ARG A 45 1.30 8.15 0.02
CA ARG A 45 0.10 8.26 -0.81
C ARG A 45 -1.04 7.41 -0.26
N LEU A 46 -0.77 6.16 0.10
CA LEU A 46 -1.77 5.26 0.67
C LEU A 46 -2.26 5.75 2.04
N LEU A 47 -1.39 6.30 2.88
CA LEU A 47 -1.78 6.89 4.16
C LEU A 47 -2.69 8.10 3.97
N ALA A 48 -2.39 8.98 3.01
CA ALA A 48 -3.23 10.14 2.69
C ALA A 48 -4.61 9.69 2.19
N GLU A 49 -4.67 8.78 1.23
CA GLU A 49 -5.91 8.19 0.72
C GLU A 49 -6.72 7.50 1.82
N GLY A 50 -6.04 6.70 2.65
CA GLY A 50 -6.66 6.01 3.78
C GLY A 50 -7.26 6.97 4.80
N ARG A 51 -6.59 8.11 5.07
CA ARG A 51 -7.09 9.17 5.92
C ARG A 51 -8.38 9.77 5.37
N GLU A 52 -8.42 10.12 4.10
CA GLU A 52 -9.61 10.71 3.48
C GLU A 52 -10.82 9.77 3.58
N ILE A 53 -10.67 8.50 3.25
CA ILE A 53 -11.74 7.51 3.35
C ILE A 53 -12.16 7.30 4.81
N PHE A 54 -11.20 7.30 5.73
CA PHE A 54 -11.49 7.18 7.17
C PHE A 54 -12.32 8.36 7.67
N LEU A 55 -11.97 9.58 7.29
CA LEU A 55 -12.72 10.79 7.64
C LEU A 55 -14.15 10.73 7.10
N GLU A 56 -14.33 10.27 5.87
CA GLU A 56 -15.65 10.15 5.24
C GLU A 56 -16.53 9.09 5.91
N ARG A 57 -15.95 7.93 6.26
CA ARG A 57 -16.72 6.72 6.60
C ARG A 57 -16.67 6.30 8.05
N CYS A 58 -15.64 6.68 8.78
CA CYS A 58 -15.35 6.14 10.11
C CYS A 58 -15.35 7.22 11.20
N ALA A 59 -14.94 8.44 10.87
CA ALA A 59 -14.71 9.50 11.85
C ALA A 59 -15.99 9.96 12.58
N SER A 60 -17.16 9.82 11.99
CA SER A 60 -18.43 10.12 12.64
C SER A 60 -18.61 9.35 13.97
N CYS A 61 -18.12 8.12 14.01
CA CYS A 61 -18.15 7.28 15.20
C CYS A 61 -16.84 7.29 15.98
N HIS A 62 -15.70 7.43 15.30
CA HIS A 62 -14.38 7.22 15.91
C HIS A 62 -13.58 8.51 16.15
N ASN A 63 -14.04 9.69 15.71
CA ASN A 63 -13.27 10.93 15.53
C ASN A 63 -12.11 10.75 14.52
N GLU A 64 -11.52 11.86 14.13
CA GLU A 64 -10.41 11.89 13.15
C GLU A 64 -9.18 11.10 13.60
N ARG A 65 -8.92 11.03 14.90
CA ARG A 65 -7.79 10.32 15.50
C ARG A 65 -8.12 8.93 16.05
N GLY A 66 -9.35 8.47 15.85
CA GLY A 66 -9.79 7.20 16.40
C GLY A 66 -9.93 7.20 17.92
N ASP A 67 -9.94 8.36 18.57
CA ASP A 67 -9.87 8.56 20.02
C ASP A 67 -11.23 8.66 20.72
N LYS A 68 -12.34 8.57 19.98
CA LYS A 68 -13.68 8.56 20.56
C LYS A 68 -14.06 7.18 21.06
N PRO A 69 -14.35 7.02 22.36
CA PRO A 69 -14.87 5.76 22.87
C PRO A 69 -16.27 5.49 22.31
N LEU A 70 -16.53 4.27 21.91
CA LEU A 70 -17.87 3.81 21.59
C LEU A 70 -18.62 3.50 22.91
N LYS A 71 -19.95 3.36 22.83
CA LYS A 71 -20.78 2.99 23.99
C LYS A 71 -20.31 1.70 24.68
N THR A 72 -19.69 0.81 23.95
CA THR A 72 -19.16 -0.47 24.43
C THR A 72 -17.72 -0.64 23.96
N GLY A 73 -16.77 -0.19 24.77
CA GLY A 73 -15.35 -0.46 24.52
C GLY A 73 -14.46 0.77 24.47
N VAL A 74 -13.17 0.49 24.39
CA VAL A 74 -12.12 1.51 24.30
C VAL A 74 -12.09 2.18 22.93
N PRO A 75 -11.52 3.39 22.81
CA PRO A 75 -11.29 4.06 21.54
C PRO A 75 -10.56 3.17 20.54
N LEU A 76 -10.77 3.44 19.24
CA LEU A 76 -10.17 2.63 18.18
C LEU A 76 -8.64 2.58 18.26
N ASN A 77 -8.01 3.73 18.50
CA ASN A 77 -6.56 3.85 18.62
C ASN A 77 -5.96 3.18 19.88
N GLU A 78 -6.79 2.68 20.79
CA GLU A 78 -6.37 2.00 22.02
C GLU A 78 -6.57 0.49 21.99
N ARG A 79 -7.13 -0.06 20.93
CA ARG A 79 -7.53 -1.47 20.88
C ARG A 79 -6.40 -2.46 20.70
N GLY A 80 -5.21 -2.01 20.27
CA GLY A 80 -4.06 -2.90 20.04
C GLY A 80 -4.32 -4.00 19.02
N LEU A 81 -5.11 -3.71 17.98
CA LEU A 81 -5.47 -4.70 16.95
C LEU A 81 -4.29 -4.97 16.03
N SER A 82 -4.13 -6.23 15.61
CA SER A 82 -3.21 -6.56 14.54
C SER A 82 -3.68 -6.00 13.18
N THR A 83 -2.76 -5.82 12.26
CA THR A 83 -3.08 -5.35 10.90
C THR A 83 -4.12 -6.24 10.21
N GLU A 84 -4.07 -7.54 10.42
CA GLU A 84 -5.01 -8.51 9.86
C GLU A 84 -6.42 -8.32 10.44
N ALA A 85 -6.53 -8.11 11.75
CA ALA A 85 -7.80 -7.84 12.40
C ALA A 85 -8.43 -6.53 11.91
N ILE A 86 -7.60 -5.50 11.71
CA ILE A 86 -8.02 -4.23 11.10
C ILE A 86 -8.50 -4.46 9.68
N ALA A 87 -7.73 -5.18 8.85
CA ALA A 87 -8.08 -5.49 7.46
C ALA A 87 -9.41 -6.22 7.34
N GLN A 88 -9.66 -7.21 8.20
CA GLN A 88 -10.94 -7.93 8.24
C GLN A 88 -12.10 -6.99 8.59
N ALA A 89 -11.94 -6.15 9.60
CA ALA A 89 -12.96 -5.19 10.00
C ALA A 89 -13.26 -4.15 8.91
N VAL A 90 -12.22 -3.66 8.25
CA VAL A 90 -12.30 -2.72 7.11
C VAL A 90 -13.01 -3.38 5.94
N SER A 91 -12.61 -4.60 5.56
CA SER A 91 -13.23 -5.35 4.45
C SER A 91 -14.72 -5.60 4.68
N GLY A 92 -15.12 -5.89 5.92
CA GLY A 92 -16.52 -6.06 6.27
C GLY A 92 -17.36 -4.78 6.14
N ARG A 93 -16.78 -3.61 6.41
CA ARG A 93 -17.46 -2.32 6.38
C ARG A 93 -17.39 -1.60 5.04
N LEU A 94 -16.29 -1.78 4.29
CA LEU A 94 -16.02 -1.12 3.02
C LEU A 94 -16.13 -2.07 1.83
N ARG A 95 -17.17 -2.92 1.80
CA ARG A 95 -17.38 -3.95 0.76
C ARG A 95 -17.46 -3.38 -0.65
N ASN A 96 -17.93 -2.13 -0.78
CA ASN A 96 -18.12 -1.45 -2.06
C ASN A 96 -16.88 -0.66 -2.50
N ARG A 97 -15.80 -0.71 -1.75
CA ARG A 97 -14.51 -0.08 -2.07
C ARG A 97 -13.54 -1.09 -2.68
N THR A 98 -12.61 -0.59 -3.47
CA THR A 98 -11.55 -1.40 -4.08
C THR A 98 -10.63 -1.99 -3.01
N GLU A 99 -9.85 -2.99 -3.38
CA GLU A 99 -8.84 -3.58 -2.48
C GLU A 99 -7.78 -2.55 -2.07
N ASN A 100 -7.34 -1.69 -2.99
CA ASN A 100 -6.38 -0.63 -2.70
C ASN A 100 -6.92 0.38 -1.68
N GLU A 101 -8.16 0.81 -1.82
CA GLU A 101 -8.81 1.70 -0.85
C GLU A 101 -8.93 1.04 0.53
N ARG A 102 -9.31 -0.24 0.60
CA ARG A 102 -9.36 -0.98 1.86
C ARG A 102 -7.98 -1.12 2.51
N ARG A 103 -6.95 -1.39 1.69
CA ARG A 103 -5.57 -1.42 2.15
C ARG A 103 -5.12 -0.06 2.69
N ALA A 104 -5.43 1.02 1.99
CA ALA A 104 -5.13 2.39 2.41
C ALA A 104 -5.74 2.70 3.78
N VAL A 105 -7.02 2.41 3.99
CA VAL A 105 -7.69 2.59 5.28
C VAL A 105 -7.09 1.71 6.38
N THR A 106 -6.73 0.48 6.06
CA THR A 106 -6.08 -0.44 7.00
C THR A 106 -4.75 0.14 7.49
N LEU A 107 -3.92 0.65 6.58
CA LEU A 107 -2.65 1.30 6.90
C LEU A 107 -2.85 2.55 7.76
N TYR A 108 -3.81 3.39 7.41
CA TYR A 108 -4.12 4.59 8.19
C TYR A 108 -4.55 4.25 9.63
N ILE A 109 -5.48 3.30 9.80
CA ILE A 109 -5.91 2.87 11.16
C ILE A 109 -4.73 2.28 11.94
N SER A 110 -3.87 1.49 11.31
CA SER A 110 -2.66 0.95 11.95
C SER A 110 -1.73 2.07 12.42
N SER A 111 -1.58 3.14 11.64
CA SER A 111 -0.74 4.29 12.02
C SER A 111 -1.31 5.06 13.22
N LEU A 112 -2.64 5.14 13.37
CA LEU A 112 -3.29 5.76 14.54
C LEU A 112 -2.95 5.04 15.85
N MET A 113 -2.81 3.71 15.81
CA MET A 113 -2.46 2.90 16.98
C MET A 113 -0.99 3.07 17.36
N GLN A 114 -0.08 3.12 16.36
CA GLN A 114 1.36 3.29 16.58
C GLN A 114 1.71 4.69 17.14
N ASN A 115 1.06 5.74 16.66
CA ASN A 115 1.32 7.10 17.10
C ASN A 115 0.96 7.36 18.57
N LYS A 116 0.10 6.54 19.16
CA LYS A 116 -0.21 6.64 20.58
C LYS A 116 0.95 6.18 21.47
N ASP A 117 1.65 5.13 21.07
CA ASP A 117 2.79 4.60 21.83
C ASP A 117 3.96 5.58 21.82
N SER A 118 4.19 6.28 20.72
CA SER A 118 5.20 7.35 20.60
C SER A 118 4.92 8.56 21.51
N GLY A 119 3.65 8.85 21.79
CA GLY A 119 3.26 9.96 22.68
C GLY A 119 3.47 9.68 24.16
N LYS A 120 3.57 8.40 24.58
CA LYS A 120 3.81 8.01 25.97
C LYS A 120 5.27 8.02 26.39
N GLU A 121 6.18 7.95 25.45
CA GLU A 121 7.62 7.90 25.74
C GLU A 121 8.22 9.27 26.11
N GLY A 122 7.50 10.36 25.81
CA GLY A 122 7.93 11.74 26.12
C GLY A 122 7.65 12.23 27.55
N VAL A 123 6.95 11.46 28.41
CA VAL A 123 6.65 11.86 29.80
C VAL A 123 7.26 10.88 30.78
N ARG A 124 8.58 10.69 30.71
CA ARG A 124 9.34 10.27 31.90
C ARG A 124 9.73 11.54 32.67
N LYS A 125 8.92 11.82 33.66
CA LYS A 125 9.20 12.85 34.65
C LYS A 125 10.47 12.50 35.43
N PRO A 126 11.38 13.46 35.70
CA PRO A 126 12.60 13.25 36.46
C PRO A 126 12.35 12.80 37.87
#